data_18de127029642a26ac90bc2e3b141a24
#
_entry.id   18de127029642a26ac90bc2e3b141a24
#
_cell.length_a   1.000
_cell.length_b   1.000
_cell.length_c   1.000
_cell.angle_alpha   90.00
_cell.angle_beta   90.00
_cell.angle_gamma   90.00
#
_symmetry.space_group_name_H-M   'P 1'
#
loop_
_entity.id
_entity.type
_entity.pdbx_description
1 polymer ?
#
loop_
_entity_poly.entity_id
_entity_poly.type
_entity_poly.pdbx_seq_one_letter_code
_entity_poly.pdbx_strand_id
1 'polypeptide(L)'
;MELLKHTLYINLDHRTDRLTHMQNQLALLDISGERFNAVKTKFGAVGCMISHIKCLEIAIERKLPQICIMEDDIQFLDIPVFKNSLQKFVDSGTEWDVLFISGNNAPPFDKVADEWVRVYNCQCGTGYIVNQHYYEKLLANMREGVGNLIRDPTNKPMYALDIYWKRLQRPDRWYLITPLTVVQAACYSDIEERNVDYKKLMLDLEKPWLCRR
;
A
#
# COMPACT_ATOMS: atom_id res chain seq x y z
N MET A 1 -4.76 16.62 4.04
CA MET A 1 -3.98 15.70 4.96
C MET A 1 -4.86 14.86 5.87
N GLU A 2 -6.18 15.12 5.90
CA GLU A 2 -7.14 14.39 6.77
C GLU A 2 -7.07 12.86 6.56
N LEU A 3 -6.93 12.40 5.32
CA LEU A 3 -6.81 10.96 5.00
C LEU A 3 -5.58 10.27 5.63
N LEU A 4 -4.54 11.03 6.00
CA LEU A 4 -3.31 10.51 6.63
C LEU A 4 -3.30 10.67 8.17
N LYS A 5 -4.38 11.19 8.76
CA LYS A 5 -4.46 11.44 10.21
C LYS A 5 -4.29 10.17 11.05
N HIS A 6 -4.82 9.05 10.56
CA HIS A 6 -4.72 7.75 11.20
C HIS A 6 -3.74 6.88 10.40
N THR A 7 -2.44 7.12 10.60
CA THR A 7 -1.38 6.37 9.91
C THR A 7 -0.75 5.35 10.86
N LEU A 8 -0.77 4.08 10.45
CA LEU A 8 0.07 3.03 11.03
C LEU A 8 1.19 2.69 10.04
N TYR A 9 2.43 2.57 10.54
CA TYR A 9 3.53 2.09 9.71
C TYR A 9 4.12 0.80 10.26
N ILE A 10 4.32 -0.17 9.37
CA ILE A 10 4.78 -1.52 9.68
C ILE A 10 6.31 -1.52 9.61
N ASN A 11 6.97 -1.90 10.71
CA ASN A 11 8.43 -1.96 10.77
C ASN A 11 8.90 -3.12 11.66
N LEU A 12 9.86 -3.91 11.18
CA LEU A 12 10.50 -4.97 11.96
C LEU A 12 11.45 -4.37 13.01
N ASP A 13 11.46 -4.89 14.24
CA ASP A 13 12.26 -4.36 15.35
C ASP A 13 13.74 -4.21 15.03
N HIS A 14 14.32 -5.15 14.31
CA HIS A 14 15.74 -5.14 13.97
C HIS A 14 16.08 -4.20 12.80
N ARG A 15 15.08 -3.69 12.05
CA ARG A 15 15.26 -2.76 10.93
C ARG A 15 15.25 -1.30 11.41
N THR A 16 16.22 -0.97 12.25
CA THR A 16 16.40 0.40 12.79
C THR A 16 16.77 1.41 11.71
N ASP A 17 17.44 0.96 10.65
CA ASP A 17 17.70 1.73 9.43
C ASP A 17 16.41 2.21 8.76
N ARG A 18 15.45 1.29 8.54
CA ARG A 18 14.14 1.61 7.96
C ARG A 18 13.25 2.41 8.92
N LEU A 19 13.37 2.17 10.25
CA LEU A 19 12.67 2.99 11.24
C LEU A 19 13.08 4.47 11.13
N THR A 20 14.38 4.74 11.06
CA THR A 20 14.89 6.10 10.88
C THR A 20 14.44 6.70 9.55
N HIS A 21 14.46 5.92 8.46
CA HIS A 21 13.95 6.34 7.16
C HIS A 21 12.48 6.74 7.25
N MET A 22 11.62 5.89 7.83
CA MET A 22 10.19 6.15 7.97
C MET A 22 9.90 7.39 8.80
N GLN A 23 10.60 7.59 9.92
CA GLN A 23 10.46 8.78 10.76
C GLN A 23 10.78 10.06 9.96
N ASN A 24 11.83 10.03 9.14
CA ASN A 24 12.16 11.14 8.25
C ASN A 24 11.06 11.40 7.21
N GLN A 25 10.47 10.36 6.62
CA GLN A 25 9.37 10.51 5.65
C GLN A 25 8.12 11.13 6.31
N LEU A 26 7.77 10.70 7.52
CA LEU A 26 6.65 11.30 8.28
C LEU A 26 6.91 12.77 8.61
N ALA A 27 8.13 13.10 9.03
CA ALA A 27 8.52 14.50 9.32
C ALA A 27 8.43 15.38 8.07
N LEU A 28 8.87 14.90 6.90
CA LEU A 28 8.74 15.63 5.63
C LEU A 28 7.28 15.88 5.24
N LEU A 29 6.38 14.96 5.57
CA LEU A 29 4.94 15.11 5.35
C LEU A 29 4.25 16.01 6.38
N ASP A 30 4.92 16.29 7.50
CA ASP A 30 4.33 16.96 8.67
C ASP A 30 3.10 16.21 9.21
N ILE A 31 3.25 14.88 9.36
CA ILE A 31 2.23 14.00 9.94
C ILE A 31 2.81 13.14 11.06
N SER A 32 1.93 12.71 11.96
CA SER A 32 2.23 11.68 12.95
C SER A 32 1.86 10.32 12.41
N GLY A 33 2.68 9.30 12.70
CA GLY A 33 2.39 7.90 12.43
C GLY A 33 2.68 7.05 13.67
N GLU A 34 1.82 6.08 13.92
CA GLU A 34 2.02 5.08 14.99
C GLU A 34 2.75 3.88 14.42
N ARG A 35 3.83 3.45 15.09
CA ARG A 35 4.57 2.26 14.69
C ARG A 35 3.79 1.00 15.05
N PHE A 36 3.58 0.14 14.07
CA PHE A 36 3.17 -1.25 14.28
C PHE A 36 4.41 -2.15 14.21
N ASN A 37 4.68 -2.89 15.29
CA ASN A 37 5.77 -3.86 15.28
C ASN A 37 5.43 -5.04 14.39
N ALA A 38 6.13 -5.17 13.26
CA ALA A 38 5.86 -6.14 12.23
C ALA A 38 5.94 -7.58 12.76
N VAL A 39 5.02 -8.42 12.32
CA VAL A 39 5.00 -9.84 12.67
C VAL A 39 6.10 -10.57 11.92
N LYS A 40 7.10 -11.07 12.65
CA LYS A 40 8.17 -11.87 12.08
C LYS A 40 7.77 -13.34 12.04
N THR A 41 7.84 -13.95 10.86
CA THR A 41 7.60 -15.38 10.66
C THR A 41 8.72 -16.00 9.85
N LYS A 42 8.78 -17.34 9.77
CA LYS A 42 9.75 -18.06 8.93
C LYS A 42 9.64 -17.68 7.45
N PHE A 43 8.43 -17.37 6.98
CA PHE A 43 8.16 -16.93 5.62
C PHE A 43 7.77 -15.45 5.63
N GLY A 44 8.66 -14.56 5.17
CA GLY A 44 8.49 -13.11 5.25
C GLY A 44 7.16 -12.62 4.68
N ALA A 45 6.69 -13.17 3.55
CA ALA A 45 5.42 -12.80 2.94
C ALA A 45 4.20 -13.11 3.84
N VAL A 46 4.25 -14.18 4.64
CA VAL A 46 3.20 -14.49 5.64
C VAL A 46 3.23 -13.46 6.76
N GLY A 47 4.41 -13.13 7.29
CA GLY A 47 4.57 -12.12 8.33
C GLY A 47 4.10 -10.73 7.89
N CYS A 48 4.45 -10.33 6.67
CA CYS A 48 3.99 -9.10 6.05
C CYS A 48 2.45 -9.07 6.02
N MET A 49 1.81 -10.09 5.45
CA MET A 49 0.35 -10.15 5.33
C MET A 49 -0.36 -10.13 6.68
N ILE A 50 0.17 -10.86 7.69
CA ILE A 50 -0.37 -10.83 9.05
C ILE A 50 -0.25 -9.43 9.66
N SER A 51 0.85 -8.71 9.40
CA SER A 51 1.04 -7.35 9.89
C SER A 51 -0.01 -6.39 9.33
N HIS A 52 -0.31 -6.47 8.03
CA HIS A 52 -1.39 -5.67 7.42
C HIS A 52 -2.77 -6.02 7.96
N ILE A 53 -3.06 -7.32 8.17
CA ILE A 53 -4.28 -7.78 8.83
C ILE A 53 -4.42 -7.15 10.22
N LYS A 54 -3.37 -7.16 11.02
CA LYS A 54 -3.37 -6.57 12.36
C LYS A 54 -3.61 -5.07 12.35
N CYS A 55 -3.05 -4.34 11.37
CA CYS A 55 -3.32 -2.93 11.21
C CYS A 55 -4.81 -2.65 10.91
N LEU A 56 -5.46 -3.46 10.07
CA LEU A 56 -6.91 -3.36 9.83
C LEU A 56 -7.73 -3.73 11.08
N GLU A 57 -7.34 -4.76 11.84
CA GLU A 57 -8.00 -5.13 13.09
C GLU A 57 -7.96 -3.97 14.11
N ILE A 58 -6.82 -3.28 14.22
CA ILE A 58 -6.67 -2.07 15.05
C ILE A 58 -7.62 -0.96 14.56
N ALA A 59 -7.73 -0.75 13.25
CA ALA A 59 -8.62 0.26 12.69
C ALA A 59 -10.10 -0.02 13.02
N ILE A 60 -10.51 -1.30 12.95
CA ILE A 60 -11.86 -1.74 13.31
C ILE A 60 -12.12 -1.54 14.80
N GLU A 61 -11.21 -2.00 15.66
CA GLU A 61 -11.32 -1.88 17.13
C GLU A 61 -11.45 -0.41 17.56
N ARG A 62 -10.64 0.47 16.97
CA ARG A 62 -10.63 1.91 17.26
C ARG A 62 -11.75 2.66 16.52
N LYS A 63 -12.53 2.01 15.68
CA LYS A 63 -13.60 2.61 14.86
C LYS A 63 -13.13 3.81 14.05
N LEU A 64 -11.94 3.70 13.45
CA LEU A 64 -11.35 4.78 12.67
C LEU A 64 -12.17 5.01 11.39
N PRO A 65 -12.41 6.26 10.97
CA PRO A 65 -13.16 6.54 9.74
C PRO A 65 -12.39 6.12 8.48
N GLN A 66 -11.07 6.13 8.54
CA GLN A 66 -10.14 5.56 7.56
C GLN A 66 -8.82 5.21 8.26
N ILE A 67 -8.04 4.35 7.64
CA ILE A 67 -6.68 4.00 8.06
C ILE A 67 -5.72 4.14 6.90
N CYS A 68 -4.61 4.82 7.11
CA CYS A 68 -3.46 4.79 6.21
C CYS A 68 -2.46 3.76 6.74
N ILE A 69 -2.11 2.78 5.91
CA ILE A 69 -1.11 1.76 6.23
C ILE A 69 0.09 1.98 5.31
N MET A 70 1.28 2.10 5.91
CA MET A 70 2.54 2.28 5.20
C MET A 70 3.54 1.21 5.59
N GLU A 71 4.36 0.75 4.65
CA GLU A 71 5.56 -0.02 4.95
C GLU A 71 6.75 0.93 5.20
N ASP A 72 7.73 0.48 5.95
CA ASP A 72 8.86 1.27 6.43
C ASP A 72 9.89 1.66 5.34
N ASP A 73 9.64 1.26 4.11
CA ASP A 73 10.43 1.61 2.93
C ASP A 73 9.73 2.57 1.97
N ILE A 74 8.58 3.13 2.37
CA ILE A 74 7.91 4.18 1.58
C ILE A 74 8.82 5.40 1.40
N GLN A 75 8.86 5.97 0.19
CA GLN A 75 9.63 7.17 -0.12
C GLN A 75 8.80 8.17 -0.93
N PHE A 76 8.67 9.39 -0.41
CA PHE A 76 8.01 10.50 -1.09
C PHE A 76 9.05 11.31 -1.88
N LEU A 77 8.90 11.37 -3.20
CA LEU A 77 9.82 12.04 -4.12
C LEU A 77 9.46 13.51 -4.36
N ASP A 78 8.17 13.83 -4.36
CA ASP A 78 7.64 15.18 -4.56
C ASP A 78 6.45 15.40 -3.62
N ILE A 79 6.73 15.95 -2.44
CA ILE A 79 5.73 16.16 -1.40
C ILE A 79 4.70 17.23 -1.77
N PRO A 80 5.07 18.38 -2.33
CA PRO A 80 4.09 19.37 -2.78
C PRO A 80 3.09 18.81 -3.78
N VAL A 81 3.54 18.10 -4.80
CA VAL A 81 2.68 17.46 -5.80
C VAL A 81 1.79 16.40 -5.16
N PHE A 82 2.35 15.53 -4.32
CA PHE A 82 1.59 14.51 -3.60
C PHE A 82 0.47 15.13 -2.74
N LYS A 83 0.81 16.13 -1.91
CA LYS A 83 -0.17 16.82 -1.04
C LYS A 83 -1.29 17.48 -1.83
N ASN A 84 -0.95 18.13 -2.94
CA ASN A 84 -1.93 18.75 -3.83
C ASN A 84 -2.87 17.72 -4.47
N SER A 85 -2.34 16.62 -5.00
CA SER A 85 -3.15 15.55 -5.59
C SER A 85 -4.08 14.89 -4.57
N LEU A 86 -3.56 14.60 -3.38
CA LEU A 86 -4.36 14.02 -2.29
C LEU A 86 -5.49 14.97 -1.84
N GLN A 87 -5.21 16.28 -1.76
CA GLN A 87 -6.22 17.27 -1.41
C GLN A 87 -7.31 17.37 -2.48
N LYS A 88 -6.94 17.43 -3.75
CA LYS A 88 -7.91 17.43 -4.86
C LYS A 88 -8.77 16.18 -4.89
N PHE A 89 -8.20 15.01 -4.56
CA PHE A 89 -8.98 13.78 -4.42
C PHE A 89 -10.03 13.92 -3.31
N VAL A 90 -9.67 14.46 -2.15
CA VAL A 90 -10.61 14.72 -1.03
C VAL A 90 -11.70 15.68 -1.47
N ASP A 91 -11.32 16.83 -2.07
CA ASP A 91 -12.25 17.90 -2.46
C ASP A 91 -13.22 17.47 -3.58
N SER A 92 -12.85 16.44 -4.36
CA SER A 92 -13.70 15.93 -5.44
C SER A 92 -14.96 15.22 -4.95
N GLY A 93 -14.99 14.79 -3.69
CA GLY A 93 -16.08 13.96 -3.16
C GLY A 93 -16.21 12.59 -3.83
N THR A 94 -15.18 12.13 -4.56
CA THR A 94 -15.17 10.80 -5.19
C THR A 94 -15.41 9.72 -4.14
N GLU A 95 -16.38 8.85 -4.36
CA GLU A 95 -16.60 7.67 -3.51
C GLU A 95 -15.50 6.64 -3.76
N TRP A 96 -14.91 6.12 -2.69
CA TRP A 96 -13.78 5.20 -2.77
C TRP A 96 -13.81 4.15 -1.65
N ASP A 97 -13.18 3.01 -1.92
CA ASP A 97 -13.03 1.90 -0.99
C ASP A 97 -11.56 1.79 -0.51
N VAL A 98 -10.62 1.85 -1.46
CA VAL A 98 -9.17 1.89 -1.20
C VAL A 98 -8.51 2.92 -2.10
N LEU A 99 -7.58 3.70 -1.52
CA LEU A 99 -6.77 4.67 -2.23
C LEU A 99 -5.30 4.33 -2.06
N PHE A 100 -4.64 3.91 -3.14
CA PHE A 100 -3.20 3.78 -3.16
C PHE A 100 -2.53 5.16 -3.19
N ILE A 101 -1.63 5.40 -2.25
CA ILE A 101 -0.73 6.55 -2.29
C ILE A 101 0.60 6.19 -2.94
N SER A 102 0.90 4.89 -2.98
CA SER A 102 2.04 4.29 -3.66
C SER A 102 1.58 2.96 -4.29
N GLY A 103 1.95 2.68 -5.54
CA GLY A 103 1.51 1.45 -6.20
C GLY A 103 2.32 1.13 -7.45
N ASN A 104 2.38 -0.16 -7.74
CA ASN A 104 2.94 -0.70 -8.99
C ASN A 104 1.77 -1.17 -9.85
N ASN A 105 1.16 -0.23 -10.60
CA ASN A 105 0.02 -0.54 -11.45
C ASN A 105 0.47 -1.19 -12.77
N ALA A 106 -0.31 -2.16 -13.22
CA ALA A 106 -0.26 -2.70 -14.57
C ALA A 106 -1.58 -2.39 -15.30
N PRO A 107 -1.57 -2.00 -16.58
CA PRO A 107 -2.80 -1.77 -17.35
C PRO A 107 -3.75 -2.99 -17.31
N PRO A 108 -5.08 -2.77 -17.47
CA PRO A 108 -5.72 -1.48 -17.73
C PRO A 108 -5.95 -0.64 -16.47
N PHE A 109 -6.20 0.64 -16.66
CA PHE A 109 -6.69 1.59 -15.67
C PHE A 109 -7.57 2.64 -16.37
N ASP A 110 -8.45 3.33 -15.63
CA ASP A 110 -9.25 4.42 -16.16
C ASP A 110 -8.74 5.76 -15.60
N LYS A 111 -8.45 6.71 -16.47
CA LYS A 111 -8.13 8.08 -16.05
C LYS A 111 -9.43 8.76 -15.61
N VAL A 112 -9.53 9.07 -14.31
CA VAL A 112 -10.69 9.76 -13.73
C VAL A 112 -10.43 11.26 -13.63
N ALA A 113 -9.22 11.63 -13.20
CA ALA A 113 -8.73 13.00 -13.15
C ALA A 113 -7.24 13.02 -13.48
N ASP A 114 -6.62 14.21 -13.48
CA ASP A 114 -5.17 14.31 -13.61
C ASP A 114 -4.45 13.80 -12.35
N GLU A 115 -5.13 13.86 -11.21
CA GLU A 115 -4.57 13.57 -9.89
C GLU A 115 -4.89 12.15 -9.39
N TRP A 116 -5.74 11.37 -10.05
CA TRP A 116 -5.97 9.95 -9.73
C TRP A 116 -6.54 9.15 -10.90
N VAL A 117 -6.24 7.86 -10.85
CA VAL A 117 -6.76 6.86 -11.78
C VAL A 117 -7.48 5.75 -11.02
N ARG A 118 -8.50 5.15 -11.63
CA ARG A 118 -9.09 3.90 -11.14
C ARG A 118 -8.23 2.73 -11.61
N VAL A 119 -7.88 1.84 -10.68
CA VAL A 119 -6.97 0.71 -10.95
C VAL A 119 -7.68 -0.64 -10.90
N TYR A 120 -7.19 -1.59 -11.70
CA TYR A 120 -7.72 -2.94 -11.81
C TYR A 120 -6.67 -4.03 -11.61
N ASN A 121 -5.39 -3.64 -11.60
CA ASN A 121 -4.26 -4.56 -11.46
C ASN A 121 -3.07 -3.85 -10.80
N CYS A 122 -3.35 -3.19 -9.68
CA CYS A 122 -2.33 -2.51 -8.87
C CYS A 122 -1.84 -3.42 -7.74
N GLN A 123 -0.53 -3.47 -7.56
CA GLN A 123 0.12 -4.19 -6.47
C GLN A 123 1.06 -3.26 -5.70
N CYS A 124 1.73 -3.81 -4.68
CA CYS A 124 2.61 -3.14 -3.72
C CYS A 124 1.86 -2.59 -2.50
N GLY A 125 2.16 -3.17 -1.34
CA GLY A 125 1.59 -2.78 -0.04
C GLY A 125 2.24 -1.57 0.61
N THR A 126 3.20 -0.93 -0.07
CA THR A 126 4.05 0.13 0.50
C THR A 126 3.27 1.31 1.08
N GLY A 127 2.11 1.67 0.50
CA GLY A 127 1.29 2.75 1.05
C GLY A 127 -0.12 2.79 0.45
N TYR A 128 -1.13 2.65 1.30
CA TYR A 128 -2.54 2.72 0.90
C TYR A 128 -3.44 3.15 2.05
N ILE A 129 -4.60 3.67 1.71
CA ILE A 129 -5.63 4.13 2.65
C ILE A 129 -6.87 3.29 2.42
N VAL A 130 -7.51 2.83 3.49
CA VAL A 130 -8.75 2.06 3.46
C VAL A 130 -9.85 2.84 4.14
N ASN A 131 -11.01 2.93 3.51
CA ASN A 131 -12.19 3.56 4.08
C ASN A 131 -12.88 2.60 5.07
N GLN A 132 -13.49 3.12 6.14
CA GLN A 132 -14.07 2.34 7.23
C GLN A 132 -15.06 1.27 6.75
N HIS A 133 -15.95 1.62 5.82
CA HIS A 133 -16.99 0.69 5.31
C HIS A 133 -16.39 -0.52 4.57
N TYR A 134 -15.12 -0.44 4.18
CA TYR A 134 -14.44 -1.49 3.40
C TYR A 134 -13.54 -2.41 4.24
N TYR A 135 -13.33 -2.10 5.51
CA TYR A 135 -12.42 -2.85 6.39
C TYR A 135 -12.71 -4.34 6.41
N GLU A 136 -13.95 -4.73 6.69
CA GLU A 136 -14.33 -6.13 6.84
C GLU A 136 -14.16 -6.92 5.53
N LYS A 137 -14.48 -6.31 4.38
CA LYS A 137 -14.32 -6.94 3.08
C LYS A 137 -12.84 -7.18 2.76
N LEU A 138 -11.99 -6.17 2.98
CA LEU A 138 -10.56 -6.30 2.75
C LEU A 138 -9.92 -7.28 3.73
N LEU A 139 -10.32 -7.24 5.01
CA LEU A 139 -9.85 -8.15 6.05
C LEU A 139 -10.18 -9.61 5.72
N ALA A 140 -11.41 -9.89 5.27
CA ALA A 140 -11.82 -11.23 4.85
C ALA A 140 -10.96 -11.74 3.69
N ASN A 141 -10.70 -10.89 2.67
CA ASN A 141 -9.82 -11.24 1.56
C ASN A 141 -8.38 -11.52 2.02
N MET A 142 -7.82 -10.68 2.88
CA MET A 142 -6.47 -10.87 3.40
C MET A 142 -6.36 -12.15 4.25
N ARG A 143 -7.36 -12.44 5.10
CA ARG A 143 -7.40 -13.68 5.91
C ARG A 143 -7.48 -14.93 5.04
N GLU A 144 -8.26 -14.90 3.97
CA GLU A 144 -8.32 -16.00 2.99
C GLU A 144 -6.95 -16.18 2.32
N GLY A 145 -6.35 -15.09 1.83
CA GLY A 145 -5.05 -15.11 1.16
C GLY A 145 -3.94 -15.64 2.07
N VAL A 146 -3.86 -15.15 3.32
CA VAL A 146 -2.84 -15.63 4.28
C VAL A 146 -3.06 -17.10 4.64
N GLY A 147 -4.32 -17.54 4.77
CA GLY A 147 -4.64 -18.96 5.00
C GLY A 147 -4.13 -19.86 3.87
N ASN A 148 -4.27 -19.43 2.62
CA ASN A 148 -3.73 -20.13 1.45
C ASN A 148 -2.20 -20.08 1.42
N LEU A 149 -1.61 -18.93 1.70
CA LEU A 149 -0.16 -18.76 1.73
C LEU A 149 0.52 -19.56 2.85
N ILE A 150 -0.14 -19.77 3.99
CA ILE A 150 0.36 -20.64 5.07
C ILE A 150 0.36 -22.11 4.63
N ARG A 151 -0.66 -22.55 3.87
CA ARG A 151 -0.73 -23.92 3.35
C ARG A 151 0.30 -24.18 2.26
N ASP A 152 0.59 -23.17 1.43
CA ASP A 152 1.56 -23.24 0.33
C ASP A 152 2.43 -21.97 0.29
N PRO A 153 3.46 -21.88 1.17
CA PRO A 153 4.31 -20.68 1.28
C PRO A 153 5.16 -20.40 0.03
N THR A 154 5.30 -21.39 -0.87
CA THR A 154 6.04 -21.23 -2.12
C THR A 154 5.23 -20.47 -3.17
N ASN A 155 3.90 -20.40 -3.03
CA ASN A 155 3.00 -19.82 -4.01
C ASN A 155 2.72 -18.32 -3.75
N LYS A 156 3.76 -17.56 -3.44
CA LYS A 156 3.68 -16.08 -3.34
C LYS A 156 3.06 -15.44 -4.60
N PRO A 157 3.36 -15.90 -5.84
CA PRO A 157 2.76 -15.30 -7.03
C PRO A 157 1.24 -15.36 -7.12
N MET A 158 0.59 -16.17 -6.27
CA MET A 158 -0.87 -16.29 -6.23
C MET A 158 -1.48 -15.72 -4.95
N TYR A 159 -0.81 -15.86 -3.82
CA TYR A 159 -1.40 -15.62 -2.50
C TYR A 159 -0.77 -14.46 -1.71
N ALA A 160 0.32 -13.83 -2.21
CA ALA A 160 0.86 -12.65 -1.54
C ALA A 160 -0.19 -11.54 -1.44
N LEU A 161 -0.07 -10.70 -0.40
CA LEU A 161 -1.00 -9.62 -0.08
C LEU A 161 -1.48 -8.85 -1.30
N ASP A 162 -0.53 -8.28 -2.03
CA ASP A 162 -0.73 -7.36 -3.13
C ASP A 162 -1.12 -8.04 -4.46
N ILE A 163 -1.04 -9.37 -4.51
CA ILE A 163 -1.55 -10.18 -5.60
C ILE A 163 -2.99 -10.62 -5.30
N TYR A 164 -3.23 -11.07 -4.05
CA TYR A 164 -4.52 -11.66 -3.69
C TYR A 164 -5.64 -10.63 -3.66
N TRP A 165 -5.39 -9.39 -3.29
CA TRP A 165 -6.40 -8.33 -3.29
C TRP A 165 -6.82 -7.84 -4.68
N LYS A 166 -6.05 -8.14 -5.77
CA LYS A 166 -6.39 -7.70 -7.13
C LYS A 166 -7.78 -8.14 -7.58
N ARG A 167 -8.28 -9.26 -7.06
CA ARG A 167 -9.64 -9.74 -7.32
C ARG A 167 -10.73 -8.76 -6.85
N LEU A 168 -10.42 -7.90 -5.89
CA LEU A 168 -11.33 -6.89 -5.36
C LEU A 168 -11.32 -5.60 -6.19
N GLN A 169 -10.26 -5.34 -6.94
CA GLN A 169 -10.10 -4.05 -7.64
C GLN A 169 -11.10 -3.88 -8.80
N ARG A 170 -11.48 -4.97 -9.49
CA ARG A 170 -12.42 -4.88 -10.61
C ARG A 170 -13.85 -4.52 -10.18
N PRO A 171 -14.44 -5.18 -9.18
CA PRO A 171 -15.79 -4.88 -8.74
C PRO A 171 -15.89 -3.62 -7.87
N ASP A 172 -14.78 -3.21 -7.24
CA ASP A 172 -14.78 -2.21 -6.18
C ASP A 172 -14.02 -0.93 -6.61
N ARG A 173 -14.12 0.14 -5.80
CA ARG A 173 -13.62 1.49 -6.14
C ARG A 173 -12.20 1.69 -5.57
N TRP A 174 -11.23 1.17 -6.30
CA TRP A 174 -9.81 1.28 -5.96
C TRP A 174 -9.13 2.31 -6.86
N TYR A 175 -8.46 3.27 -6.24
CA TYR A 175 -7.79 4.37 -6.95
C TYR A 175 -6.31 4.42 -6.62
N LEU A 176 -5.54 5.08 -7.47
CA LEU A 176 -4.12 5.38 -7.28
C LEU A 176 -3.90 6.88 -7.55
N ILE A 177 -3.25 7.56 -6.61
CA ILE A 177 -2.88 8.98 -6.75
C ILE A 177 -1.86 9.15 -7.87
N THR A 178 -2.07 10.14 -8.69
CA THR A 178 -1.18 10.60 -9.76
C THR A 178 -0.91 12.11 -9.65
N PRO A 179 0.19 12.64 -10.22
CA PRO A 179 1.32 11.90 -10.78
C PRO A 179 1.98 10.99 -9.75
N LEU A 180 2.62 9.91 -10.21
CA LEU A 180 3.29 8.94 -9.32
C LEU A 180 4.52 9.58 -8.66
N THR A 181 4.41 9.96 -7.41
CA THR A 181 5.45 10.64 -6.65
C THR A 181 5.87 9.89 -5.39
N VAL A 182 5.31 8.71 -5.18
CA VAL A 182 5.57 7.88 -4.00
C VAL A 182 5.96 6.48 -4.46
N VAL A 183 7.10 6.01 -3.95
CA VAL A 183 7.70 4.73 -4.36
C VAL A 183 8.16 3.92 -3.15
N GLN A 184 8.59 2.70 -3.39
CA GLN A 184 9.40 1.92 -2.45
C GLN A 184 10.86 2.33 -2.61
N ALA A 185 11.53 2.67 -1.52
CA ALA A 185 12.96 2.99 -1.51
C ALA A 185 13.79 1.77 -1.92
N ALA A 186 14.84 2.00 -2.70
CA ALA A 186 15.79 0.94 -3.03
C ALA A 186 16.54 0.50 -1.75
N CYS A 187 16.37 -0.77 -1.37
CA CYS A 187 16.94 -1.32 -0.14
C CYS A 187 16.97 -2.86 -0.16
N TYR A 188 17.55 -3.45 0.89
CA TYR A 188 17.46 -4.89 1.10
C TYR A 188 16.04 -5.28 1.54
N SER A 189 15.44 -6.22 0.83
CA SER A 189 14.11 -6.81 1.16
C SER A 189 14.28 -8.08 1.98
N ASP A 190 13.69 -8.09 3.19
CA ASP A 190 13.65 -9.29 4.05
C ASP A 190 12.73 -10.39 3.47
N ILE A 191 11.82 -10.03 2.55
CA ILE A 191 10.91 -10.98 1.90
C ILE A 191 11.58 -11.64 0.68
N GLU A 192 12.38 -10.86 -0.08
CA GLU A 192 13.05 -11.36 -1.29
C GLU A 192 14.51 -11.75 -1.06
N GLU A 193 15.04 -11.49 0.15
CA GLU A 193 16.40 -11.81 0.59
C GLU A 193 17.48 -11.25 -0.36
N ARG A 194 17.22 -10.07 -0.94
CA ARG A 194 18.11 -9.37 -1.88
C ARG A 194 17.85 -7.87 -1.88
N ASN A 195 18.79 -7.11 -2.45
CA ASN A 195 18.54 -5.71 -2.75
C ASN A 195 17.53 -5.58 -3.90
N VAL A 196 16.55 -4.70 -3.73
CA VAL A 196 15.49 -4.44 -4.71
C VAL A 196 15.43 -2.94 -5.03
N ASP A 197 15.07 -2.63 -6.26
CA ASP A 197 14.73 -1.30 -6.73
C ASP A 197 13.56 -1.40 -7.71
N TYR A 198 12.38 -0.99 -7.25
CA TYR A 198 11.16 -0.98 -8.05
C TYR A 198 10.77 0.42 -8.53
N LYS A 199 11.58 1.43 -8.25
CA LYS A 199 11.28 2.84 -8.54
C LYS A 199 10.84 3.06 -10.00
N LYS A 200 11.59 2.50 -10.94
CA LYS A 200 11.29 2.62 -12.37
C LYS A 200 9.94 2.01 -12.76
N LEU A 201 9.60 0.87 -12.15
CA LEU A 201 8.32 0.19 -12.36
C LEU A 201 7.16 0.94 -11.71
N MET A 202 7.38 1.52 -10.55
CA MET A 202 6.36 2.24 -9.79
C MET A 202 6.06 3.63 -10.38
N LEU A 203 7.02 4.26 -11.04
CA LEU A 203 6.85 5.56 -11.69
C LEU A 203 6.30 5.48 -13.12
N ASP A 204 6.15 4.29 -13.67
CA ASP A 204 5.57 4.08 -15.00
C ASP A 204 4.16 3.50 -14.88
N LEU A 205 3.16 4.34 -15.10
CA LEU A 205 1.75 3.96 -15.05
C LEU A 205 1.35 3.12 -16.27
N GLU A 206 1.87 3.45 -17.45
CA GLU A 206 1.44 2.89 -18.74
C GLU A 206 2.06 1.52 -19.04
N LYS A 207 3.29 1.28 -18.64
CA LYS A 207 4.06 0.04 -18.87
C LYS A 207 3.86 -0.53 -20.27
N PRO A 208 4.21 0.22 -21.32
CA PRO A 208 3.89 -0.17 -22.70
C PRO A 208 4.48 -1.53 -23.13
N TRP A 209 5.50 -2.02 -22.43
CA TRP A 209 6.07 -3.35 -22.69
C TRP A 209 5.15 -4.50 -22.26
N LEU A 210 4.17 -4.28 -21.34
CA LEU A 210 3.17 -5.29 -20.97
C LEU A 210 2.04 -5.40 -21.96
N CYS A 211 1.83 -4.36 -22.80
CA CYS A 211 0.75 -4.31 -23.80
C CYS A 211 1.16 -4.91 -25.15
N ARG A 212 2.42 -5.34 -25.31
CA ARG A 212 2.97 -5.89 -26.56
C ARG A 212 2.90 -7.43 -26.65
N ARG A 213 1.80 -8.03 -26.19
CA ARG A 213 1.55 -9.49 -26.37
C ARG A 213 0.30 -9.71 -27.18
#